data_2845c83eee482de531259519e849d2a8
#
_entry.id   2845c83eee482de531259519e849d2a8
#
_cell.length_a   1.000
_cell.length_b   1.000
_cell.length_c   1.000
_cell.angle_alpha   90.00
_cell.angle_beta   90.00
_cell.angle_gamma   90.00
#
_symmetry.space_group_name_H-M   'P 1'
#
loop_
_entity.id
_entity.type
_entity.pdbx_description
1 polymer ?
#
loop_
_entity_poly.entity_id
_entity_poly.type
_entity_poly.pdbx_seq_one_letter_code
_entity_poly.pdbx_strand_id
1 'polypeptide(L)'
;MNKIVTTVLCAAMAVCNTINAQEIMKENKSFAETDMSAFRSHNGNPWGLVYAGAITENKAGAVNIHPITYELNGLKIVANVYTPADYDGTKKFPALVVAHPNGGVKEQVAGLYSQRMAEQGYICLAFDAAYQGASEGEPRNTDKPANRIEDIRRAADILLQYPGVD
;
A
#
# COMPACT_ATOMS: atom_id res chain seq x y z
N MET A 1 52.07 -12.54 -2.46
CA MET A 1 50.97 -12.70 -3.41
C MET A 1 49.75 -13.16 -2.65
N ASN A 2 48.58 -12.62 -2.91
CA ASN A 2 47.25 -12.93 -2.39
C ASN A 2 46.78 -12.15 -1.15
N LYS A 3 46.58 -10.83 -1.31
CA LYS A 3 45.72 -10.02 -0.45
C LYS A 3 44.61 -9.24 -1.22
N ILE A 4 44.40 -9.54 -2.51
CA ILE A 4 43.50 -8.75 -3.37
C ILE A 4 42.18 -9.49 -3.63
N VAL A 5 42.06 -10.78 -3.33
CA VAL A 5 40.87 -11.57 -3.66
C VAL A 5 39.73 -11.48 -2.62
N THR A 6 40.04 -11.12 -1.38
CA THR A 6 39.04 -11.11 -0.30
C THR A 6 38.20 -9.84 -0.23
N THR A 7 38.65 -8.75 -0.83
CA THR A 7 37.93 -7.46 -0.76
C THR A 7 36.86 -7.29 -1.85
N VAL A 8 36.99 -8.05 -2.95
CA VAL A 8 36.00 -7.97 -4.06
C VAL A 8 34.76 -8.81 -3.82
N LEU A 9 34.84 -9.85 -2.97
CA LEU A 9 33.68 -10.72 -2.70
C LEU A 9 32.70 -10.12 -1.69
N CYS A 10 33.15 -9.22 -0.81
CA CYS A 10 32.24 -8.53 0.14
C CYS A 10 31.49 -7.34 -0.48
N ALA A 11 32.02 -6.74 -1.54
CA ALA A 11 31.35 -5.63 -2.23
C ALA A 11 30.21 -6.12 -3.15
N ALA A 12 30.27 -7.36 -3.63
CA ALA A 12 29.24 -7.92 -4.50
C ALA A 12 28.01 -8.44 -3.75
N MET A 13 28.09 -8.67 -2.44
CA MET A 13 26.93 -9.08 -1.63
C MET A 13 26.16 -7.91 -1.00
N ALA A 14 26.68 -6.70 -1.05
CA ALA A 14 26.01 -5.51 -0.54
C ALA A 14 25.11 -4.81 -1.60
N VAL A 15 25.02 -5.33 -2.81
CA VAL A 15 24.13 -4.85 -3.88
C VAL A 15 22.97 -5.82 -4.11
N CYS A 16 22.70 -6.73 -3.19
CA CYS A 16 21.50 -7.54 -3.24
C CYS A 16 20.31 -6.75 -2.69
N ASN A 17 19.81 -5.87 -3.55
CA ASN A 17 18.41 -5.58 -3.79
C ASN A 17 17.54 -5.26 -2.58
N THR A 18 17.58 -4.03 -2.16
CA THR A 18 16.33 -3.35 -1.92
C THR A 18 15.76 -2.91 -3.27
N ILE A 19 15.18 -3.80 -4.05
CA ILE A 19 14.22 -3.40 -5.07
C ILE A 19 13.09 -2.77 -4.24
N ASN A 20 13.11 -1.44 -4.18
CA ASN A 20 12.12 -0.68 -3.45
C ASN A 20 10.78 -0.92 -4.15
N ALA A 21 9.72 -1.20 -3.42
CA ALA A 21 8.36 -1.30 -3.97
C ALA A 21 8.03 -0.12 -4.88
N GLN A 22 8.59 1.06 -4.61
CA GLN A 22 8.53 2.25 -5.46
C GLN A 22 9.10 2.04 -6.87
N GLU A 23 10.18 1.28 -7.05
CA GLU A 23 10.73 1.00 -8.38
C GLU A 23 9.85 0.02 -9.15
N ILE A 24 9.31 -0.98 -8.47
CA ILE A 24 8.38 -1.95 -9.06
C ILE A 24 7.08 -1.26 -9.49
N MET A 25 6.58 -0.31 -8.71
CA MET A 25 5.35 0.43 -9.01
C MET A 25 5.49 1.35 -10.22
N LYS A 26 6.69 1.91 -10.49
CA LYS A 26 6.93 2.75 -11.68
C LYS A 26 6.72 2.02 -13.01
N GLU A 27 6.90 0.70 -13.03
CA GLU A 27 6.73 -0.11 -14.24
C GLU A 27 5.28 -0.52 -14.48
N ASN A 28 4.43 -0.47 -13.46
CA ASN A 28 3.02 -0.86 -13.59
C ASN A 28 2.13 0.37 -13.84
N LYS A 29 1.55 0.44 -15.06
CA LYS A 29 0.72 1.56 -15.50
C LYS A 29 -0.71 1.58 -14.92
N SER A 30 -1.10 0.53 -14.19
CA SER A 30 -2.46 0.41 -13.64
C SER A 30 -2.70 1.23 -12.39
N PHE A 31 -1.63 1.65 -11.71
CA PHE A 31 -1.67 2.50 -10.51
C PHE A 31 -0.44 3.41 -10.46
N ALA A 32 -0.52 4.46 -9.68
CA ALA A 32 0.56 5.42 -9.48
C ALA A 32 0.83 5.62 -7.98
N GLU A 33 2.09 5.79 -7.63
CA GLU A 33 2.47 6.20 -6.28
C GLU A 33 1.92 7.60 -5.99
N THR A 34 1.38 7.80 -4.80
CA THR A 34 0.78 9.06 -4.38
C THR A 34 1.73 9.82 -3.48
N ASP A 35 1.96 11.09 -3.79
CA ASP A 35 2.61 12.01 -2.86
C ASP A 35 1.65 12.33 -1.70
N MET A 36 1.97 11.79 -0.53
CA MET A 36 1.19 11.98 0.70
C MET A 36 1.63 13.19 1.52
N SER A 37 2.52 14.03 1.00
CA SER A 37 3.02 15.21 1.72
C SER A 37 1.90 16.18 2.13
N ALA A 38 0.83 16.26 1.35
CA ALA A 38 -0.35 17.07 1.63
C ALA A 38 -1.27 16.47 2.73
N PHE A 39 -1.12 15.19 3.07
CA PHE A 39 -1.98 14.46 4.01
C PHE A 39 -1.30 14.20 5.36
N ARG A 40 -0.38 15.05 5.77
CA ARG A 40 0.35 14.90 7.04
C ARG A 40 -0.61 14.88 8.21
N SER A 41 -0.55 13.82 9.01
CA SER A 41 -1.41 13.65 10.18
C SER A 41 -0.96 14.51 11.37
N HIS A 42 -1.91 14.80 12.25
CA HIS A 42 -1.70 15.54 13.51
C HIS A 42 -0.74 14.82 14.49
N ASN A 43 -0.44 13.54 14.30
CA ASN A 43 0.34 12.71 15.22
C ASN A 43 1.74 12.35 14.69
N GLY A 44 2.27 13.08 13.71
CA GLY A 44 3.56 12.76 13.10
C GLY A 44 3.56 11.48 12.26
N ASN A 45 2.40 10.88 12.05
CA ASN A 45 2.20 9.71 11.20
C ASN A 45 2.01 10.18 9.75
N PRO A 46 2.92 9.84 8.82
CA PRO A 46 2.88 10.37 7.45
C PRO A 46 1.69 9.89 6.63
N TRP A 47 1.02 8.81 7.06
CA TRP A 47 -0.14 8.22 6.37
C TRP A 47 -1.48 8.57 7.02
N GLY A 48 -1.50 9.40 8.05
CA GLY A 48 -2.75 9.80 8.71
C GLY A 48 -3.43 8.72 9.54
N LEU A 49 -2.76 7.61 9.85
CA LEU A 49 -3.33 6.49 10.58
C LEU A 49 -3.70 6.88 12.02
N VAL A 50 -4.90 6.47 12.48
CA VAL A 50 -5.47 6.92 13.75
C VAL A 50 -5.71 5.79 14.75
N TYR A 51 -5.02 4.66 14.63
CA TYR A 51 -5.15 3.52 15.54
C TYR A 51 -3.85 3.28 16.34
N ALA A 52 -3.99 2.63 17.49
CA ALA A 52 -2.85 2.31 18.36
C ALA A 52 -1.88 1.32 17.69
N GLY A 53 -0.59 1.62 17.76
CA GLY A 53 0.47 0.82 17.12
C GLY A 53 0.51 0.95 15.60
N ALA A 54 0.00 2.07 15.07
CA ALA A 54 0.13 2.39 13.65
C ALA A 54 1.60 2.58 13.26
N ILE A 55 1.93 2.16 12.04
CA ILE A 55 3.26 2.39 11.46
C ILE A 55 3.49 3.88 11.29
N THR A 56 4.67 4.37 11.66
CA THR A 56 5.07 5.78 11.53
C THR A 56 6.19 5.99 10.53
N GLU A 57 6.83 4.92 10.06
CA GLU A 57 7.90 4.94 9.06
C GLU A 57 7.97 3.60 8.32
N ASN A 58 8.39 3.62 7.07
CA ASN A 58 8.75 2.42 6.33
C ASN A 58 10.19 2.04 6.62
N LYS A 59 10.45 0.75 6.87
CA LYS A 59 11.80 0.23 7.09
C LYS A 59 11.94 -1.22 6.68
N ALA A 60 13.17 -1.61 6.33
CA ALA A 60 13.48 -2.99 5.98
C ALA A 60 13.17 -3.95 7.15
N GLY A 61 12.64 -5.12 6.84
CA GLY A 61 12.29 -6.15 7.83
C GLY A 61 11.06 -5.84 8.67
N ALA A 62 10.24 -4.86 8.27
CA ALA A 62 8.97 -4.53 8.90
C ALA A 62 7.85 -4.45 7.85
N VAL A 63 6.61 -4.43 8.31
CA VAL A 63 5.46 -4.10 7.46
C VAL A 63 5.62 -2.67 6.95
N ASN A 64 5.44 -2.48 5.65
CA ASN A 64 5.55 -1.19 4.99
C ASN A 64 4.24 -0.77 4.36
N ILE A 65 4.07 0.55 4.17
CA ILE A 65 2.88 1.15 3.58
C ILE A 65 3.28 1.87 2.29
N HIS A 66 2.53 1.61 1.22
CA HIS A 66 2.74 2.20 -0.09
C HIS A 66 1.43 2.88 -0.52
N PRO A 67 1.34 4.20 -0.41
CA PRO A 67 0.20 4.95 -0.92
C PRO A 67 0.14 4.86 -2.45
N ILE A 68 -1.03 4.57 -2.97
CA ILE A 68 -1.30 4.48 -4.41
C ILE A 68 -2.57 5.24 -4.77
N THR A 69 -2.69 5.58 -6.05
CA THR A 69 -3.96 6.02 -6.65
C THR A 69 -4.28 5.19 -7.88
N TYR A 70 -5.55 5.00 -8.14
CA TYR A 70 -6.05 4.37 -9.36
C TYR A 70 -7.38 5.01 -9.78
N GLU A 71 -7.82 4.72 -10.98
CA GLU A 71 -9.06 5.27 -11.54
C GLU A 71 -10.21 4.27 -11.42
N LEU A 72 -11.38 4.79 -11.05
CA LEU A 72 -12.66 4.09 -11.09
C LEU A 72 -13.73 5.03 -11.67
N ASN A 73 -14.26 4.70 -12.85
CA ASN A 73 -15.33 5.47 -13.50
C ASN A 73 -15.02 6.98 -13.63
N GLY A 74 -13.78 7.34 -13.94
CA GLY A 74 -13.31 8.71 -14.06
C GLY A 74 -13.03 9.42 -12.74
N LEU A 75 -13.13 8.72 -11.62
CA LEU A 75 -12.77 9.23 -10.29
C LEU A 75 -11.41 8.69 -9.86
N LYS A 76 -10.58 9.55 -9.29
CA LYS A 76 -9.33 9.14 -8.64
C LYS A 76 -9.63 8.55 -7.26
N ILE A 77 -9.24 7.30 -7.08
CA ILE A 77 -9.36 6.57 -5.81
C ILE A 77 -7.99 6.53 -5.13
N VAL A 78 -7.98 6.81 -3.83
CA VAL A 78 -6.77 6.81 -3.00
C VAL A 78 -6.76 5.58 -2.09
N ALA A 79 -5.63 4.89 -2.05
CA ALA A 79 -5.47 3.66 -1.28
C ALA A 79 -4.07 3.56 -0.66
N ASN A 80 -3.96 2.70 0.34
CA ASN A 80 -2.69 2.25 0.91
C ASN A 80 -2.53 0.75 0.69
N VAL A 81 -1.39 0.34 0.13
CA VAL A 81 -0.99 -1.08 0.11
C VAL A 81 -0.06 -1.33 1.28
N TYR A 82 -0.36 -2.35 2.06
CA TYR A 82 0.46 -2.84 3.17
C TYR A 82 1.18 -4.10 2.72
N THR A 83 2.50 -4.13 2.87
CA THR A 83 3.32 -5.27 2.46
C THR A 83 3.98 -5.93 3.67
N PRO A 84 4.13 -7.27 3.68
CA PRO A 84 4.82 -7.99 4.75
C PRO A 84 6.28 -7.55 4.94
N ALA A 85 6.86 -7.90 6.10
CA ALA A 85 8.23 -7.54 6.47
C ALA A 85 9.30 -8.10 5.50
N ASP A 86 9.03 -9.23 4.87
CA ASP A 86 9.92 -9.90 3.94
C ASP A 86 9.52 -9.71 2.46
N TYR A 87 8.70 -8.71 2.18
CA TYR A 87 8.31 -8.32 0.83
C TYR A 87 9.49 -7.71 0.06
N ASP A 88 9.75 -8.24 -1.13
CA ASP A 88 10.79 -7.78 -2.05
C ASP A 88 10.28 -7.51 -3.47
N GLY A 89 8.95 -7.65 -3.68
CA GLY A 89 8.28 -7.49 -4.97
C GLY A 89 8.36 -8.71 -5.90
N THR A 90 9.18 -9.71 -5.59
CA THR A 90 9.32 -10.94 -6.38
C THR A 90 8.69 -12.15 -5.69
N LYS A 91 8.80 -12.19 -4.37
CA LYS A 91 8.21 -13.22 -3.53
C LYS A 91 6.69 -13.11 -3.56
N LYS A 92 6.02 -14.27 -3.58
CA LYS A 92 4.56 -14.35 -3.69
C LYS A 92 3.89 -14.42 -2.32
N PHE A 93 2.82 -13.65 -2.17
CA PHE A 93 2.02 -13.57 -0.96
C PHE A 93 0.53 -13.58 -1.31
N PRO A 94 -0.30 -14.21 -0.47
CA PRO A 94 -1.74 -14.06 -0.58
C PRO A 94 -2.14 -12.59 -0.34
N ALA A 95 -3.25 -12.17 -0.95
CA ALA A 95 -3.65 -10.78 -0.89
C ALA A 95 -5.09 -10.57 -0.43
N LEU A 96 -5.37 -9.43 0.19
CA LEU A 96 -6.67 -9.05 0.73
C LEU A 96 -7.02 -7.61 0.37
N VAL A 97 -8.23 -7.39 -0.11
CA VAL A 97 -8.85 -6.06 -0.16
C VAL A 97 -9.59 -5.84 1.16
N VAL A 98 -9.31 -4.71 1.82
CA VAL A 98 -9.91 -4.36 3.12
C VAL A 98 -10.73 -3.08 2.95
N ALA A 99 -12.04 -3.24 2.86
CA ALA A 99 -12.99 -2.13 2.75
C ALA A 99 -13.30 -1.54 4.14
N HIS A 100 -13.36 -0.21 4.23
CA HIS A 100 -13.82 0.48 5.44
C HIS A 100 -15.36 0.38 5.59
N PRO A 101 -15.91 0.51 6.80
CA PRO A 101 -17.35 0.57 7.01
C PRO A 101 -17.93 1.87 6.44
N ASN A 102 -19.28 1.94 6.34
CA ASN A 102 -19.96 3.16 5.93
C ASN A 102 -19.51 4.36 6.78
N GLY A 103 -19.16 5.47 6.12
CA GLY A 103 -18.63 6.68 6.77
C GLY A 103 -17.22 6.57 7.31
N GLY A 104 -16.54 5.44 7.11
CA GLY A 104 -15.12 5.26 7.47
C GLY A 104 -14.17 5.72 6.37
N VAL A 105 -12.86 5.63 6.67
CA VAL A 105 -11.76 5.89 5.75
C VAL A 105 -10.64 4.87 5.95
N LYS A 106 -9.75 4.77 4.98
CA LYS A 106 -8.61 3.81 4.99
C LYS A 106 -7.66 3.98 6.18
N GLU A 107 -7.59 5.18 6.77
CA GLU A 107 -6.73 5.49 7.92
C GLU A 107 -7.23 4.93 9.25
N GLN A 108 -8.45 4.43 9.28
CA GLN A 108 -9.12 3.92 10.48
C GLN A 108 -9.04 2.39 10.57
N VAL A 109 -10.18 1.74 10.82
CA VAL A 109 -10.26 0.29 11.04
C VAL A 109 -9.73 -0.52 9.85
N ALA A 110 -9.95 -0.06 8.62
CA ALA A 110 -9.43 -0.75 7.44
C ALA A 110 -7.90 -0.77 7.42
N GLY A 111 -7.25 0.34 7.77
CA GLY A 111 -5.80 0.41 7.93
C GLY A 111 -5.28 -0.49 9.05
N LEU A 112 -5.98 -0.49 10.21
CA LEU A 112 -5.62 -1.38 11.32
C LEU A 112 -5.61 -2.85 10.89
N TYR A 113 -6.69 -3.33 10.28
CA TYR A 113 -6.76 -4.73 9.84
C TYR A 113 -5.75 -5.02 8.73
N SER A 114 -5.54 -4.10 7.79
CA SER A 114 -4.54 -4.25 6.74
C SER A 114 -3.13 -4.42 7.31
N GLN A 115 -2.76 -3.59 8.30
CA GLN A 115 -1.48 -3.73 8.99
C GLN A 115 -1.36 -5.08 9.69
N ARG A 116 -2.38 -5.49 10.46
CA ARG A 116 -2.36 -6.76 11.21
C ARG A 116 -2.29 -7.98 10.29
N MET A 117 -2.97 -7.95 9.15
CA MET A 117 -2.89 -9.02 8.16
C MET A 117 -1.53 -9.03 7.44
N ALA A 118 -0.94 -7.86 7.17
CA ALA A 118 0.41 -7.79 6.61
C ALA A 118 1.47 -8.34 7.58
N GLU A 119 1.30 -8.17 8.88
CA GLU A 119 2.12 -8.83 9.92
C GLU A 119 2.01 -10.36 9.87
N GLN A 120 0.93 -10.90 9.29
CA GLN A 120 0.70 -12.34 9.09
C GLN A 120 1.09 -12.83 7.68
N GLY A 121 1.72 -11.99 6.86
CA GLY A 121 2.22 -12.37 5.55
C GLY A 121 1.23 -12.17 4.40
N TYR A 122 0.27 -11.26 4.52
CA TYR A 122 -0.62 -10.88 3.43
C TYR A 122 -0.22 -9.53 2.82
N ILE A 123 -0.36 -9.37 1.51
CA ILE A 123 -0.40 -8.05 0.89
C ILE A 123 -1.83 -7.53 1.02
N CYS A 124 -2.01 -6.36 1.63
CA CYS A 124 -3.34 -5.82 1.90
C CYS A 124 -3.53 -4.46 1.25
N LEU A 125 -4.68 -4.23 0.60
CA LEU A 125 -5.06 -2.94 0.05
C LEU A 125 -6.26 -2.38 0.82
N ALA A 126 -6.06 -1.26 1.52
CA ALA A 126 -7.11 -0.43 2.11
C ALA A 126 -7.30 0.82 1.26
N PHE A 127 -8.53 1.12 0.89
CA PHE A 127 -8.86 2.25 0.02
C PHE A 127 -9.92 3.15 0.65
N ASP A 128 -9.97 4.42 0.24
CA ASP A 128 -11.13 5.26 0.43
C ASP A 128 -12.12 5.00 -0.70
N ALA A 129 -13.35 4.65 -0.40
CA ALA A 129 -14.38 4.46 -1.41
C ALA A 129 -14.62 5.76 -2.19
N ALA A 130 -15.11 5.65 -3.41
CA ALA A 130 -15.56 6.81 -4.18
C ALA A 130 -16.48 7.70 -3.33
N TYR A 131 -16.32 9.01 -3.44
CA TYR A 131 -17.03 10.05 -2.67
C TYR A 131 -16.62 10.19 -1.21
N GLN A 132 -15.64 9.41 -0.71
CA GLN A 132 -15.23 9.39 0.70
C GLN A 132 -13.74 9.63 0.88
N GLY A 133 -13.33 10.07 2.09
CA GLY A 133 -11.95 10.29 2.44
C GLY A 133 -11.19 11.16 1.45
N ALA A 134 -10.03 10.70 0.99
CA ALA A 134 -9.19 11.37 0.00
C ALA A 134 -9.56 11.03 -1.46
N SER A 135 -10.47 10.07 -1.70
CA SER A 135 -10.96 9.72 -3.03
C SER A 135 -11.90 10.80 -3.58
N GLU A 136 -11.96 10.93 -4.90
CA GLU A 136 -12.82 11.90 -5.59
C GLU A 136 -14.29 11.50 -5.60
N GLY A 137 -15.13 12.42 -6.04
CA GLY A 137 -16.58 12.27 -6.24
C GLY A 137 -17.41 13.26 -5.48
N GLU A 138 -18.49 13.74 -6.12
CA GLU A 138 -19.47 14.66 -5.55
C GLU A 138 -20.90 14.13 -5.79
N PRO A 139 -21.87 14.40 -4.87
CA PRO A 139 -21.68 15.02 -3.57
C PRO A 139 -20.88 14.13 -2.60
N ARG A 140 -20.07 14.74 -1.73
CA ARG A 140 -19.26 13.99 -0.74
C ARG A 140 -20.12 13.14 0.17
N ASN A 141 -19.51 12.05 0.68
CA ASN A 141 -20.14 11.08 1.58
C ASN A 141 -21.36 10.37 0.98
N THR A 142 -21.46 10.34 -0.35
CA THR A 142 -22.43 9.47 -1.02
C THR A 142 -22.05 8.02 -0.75
N ASP A 143 -22.98 7.26 -0.17
CA ASP A 143 -22.81 5.84 0.09
C ASP A 143 -24.01 5.05 -0.45
N LYS A 144 -23.77 4.34 -1.54
CA LYS A 144 -24.77 3.47 -2.20
C LYS A 144 -24.17 2.07 -2.32
N PRO A 145 -24.92 1.00 -2.04
CA PRO A 145 -24.42 -0.37 -2.16
C PRO A 145 -23.79 -0.69 -3.53
N ALA A 146 -24.39 -0.16 -4.61
CA ALA A 146 -23.86 -0.35 -5.96
C ALA A 146 -22.45 0.26 -6.14
N ASN A 147 -22.22 1.47 -5.59
CA ASN A 147 -20.89 2.09 -5.65
C ASN A 147 -19.86 1.24 -4.88
N ARG A 148 -20.24 0.74 -3.69
CA ARG A 148 -19.36 -0.09 -2.85
C ARG A 148 -18.94 -1.39 -3.54
N ILE A 149 -19.86 -1.99 -4.30
CA ILE A 149 -19.53 -3.19 -5.10
C ILE A 149 -18.47 -2.86 -6.13
N GLU A 150 -18.63 -1.76 -6.87
CA GLU A 150 -17.67 -1.35 -7.89
C GLU A 150 -16.32 -0.93 -7.27
N ASP A 151 -16.33 -0.22 -6.15
CA ASP A 151 -15.12 0.12 -5.40
C ASP A 151 -14.30 -1.13 -5.04
N ILE A 152 -14.97 -2.15 -4.46
CA ILE A 152 -14.32 -3.39 -4.03
C ILE A 152 -13.79 -4.18 -5.24
N ARG A 153 -14.59 -4.29 -6.31
CA ARG A 153 -14.19 -4.99 -7.54
C ARG A 153 -12.94 -4.34 -8.16
N ARG A 154 -12.97 -3.02 -8.28
CA ARG A 154 -11.84 -2.29 -8.84
C ARG A 154 -10.58 -2.40 -7.97
N ALA A 155 -10.73 -2.31 -6.65
CA ALA A 155 -9.63 -2.52 -5.71
C ALA A 155 -9.02 -3.92 -5.85
N ALA A 156 -9.85 -4.95 -6.06
CA ALA A 156 -9.37 -6.31 -6.32
C ALA A 156 -8.59 -6.41 -7.64
N ASP A 157 -9.11 -5.80 -8.72
CA ASP A 157 -8.44 -5.77 -10.03
C ASP A 157 -7.06 -5.10 -9.95
N ILE A 158 -6.95 -4.04 -9.16
CA ILE A 158 -5.69 -3.33 -8.92
C ILE A 158 -4.74 -4.20 -8.10
N LEU A 159 -5.23 -4.82 -7.02
CA LEU A 159 -4.42 -5.64 -6.14
C LEU A 159 -3.85 -6.88 -6.85
N LEU A 160 -4.62 -7.50 -7.76
CA LEU A 160 -4.14 -8.61 -8.59
C LEU A 160 -2.96 -8.24 -9.51
N GLN A 161 -2.80 -6.96 -9.82
CA GLN A 161 -1.68 -6.46 -10.63
C GLN A 161 -0.52 -5.96 -9.77
N TYR A 162 -0.67 -5.94 -8.45
CA TYR A 162 0.38 -5.46 -7.55
C TYR A 162 1.51 -6.49 -7.48
N PRO A 163 2.78 -6.05 -7.58
CA PRO A 163 3.93 -6.95 -7.53
C PRO A 163 3.93 -7.82 -6.28
N GLY A 164 4.21 -9.11 -6.42
CA GLY A 164 4.25 -10.06 -5.31
C GLY A 164 2.90 -10.66 -4.90
N VAL A 165 1.80 -10.28 -5.52
CA VAL A 165 0.50 -10.94 -5.29
C VAL A 165 0.49 -12.30 -6.00
N ASP A 166 -0.03 -13.34 -5.29
CA ASP A 166 -0.17 -14.71 -5.80
C ASP A 166 -1.53 -14.88 -6.50
#